data_43e58a1030e354f4fdd62653253c5ee1
#
_entry.id   43e58a1030e354f4fdd62653253c5ee1
#
_cell.length_a   1.000
_cell.length_b   1.000
_cell.length_c   1.000
_cell.angle_alpha   90.00
_cell.angle_beta   90.00
_cell.angle_gamma   90.00
#
_symmetry.space_group_name_H-M   'P 1'
#
loop_
_entity.id
_entity.type
_entity.pdbx_description
1 polymer ?
#
loop_
_entity_poly.entity_id
_entity_poly.type
_entity_poly.pdbx_seq_one_letter_code
_entity_poly.pdbx_strand_id
1 'polypeptide(L)'
;MKYKKISTLFLLFSFTIILLQAQPVKEHGSLSVEGTRIVDQNGNTVMLQGVSYGWHNWWPRFYNKETVKWLRDDWGCTVVRAAMGVGPENSYLDSPDWSKGLIEAIVNGAIENDVYVIIDFHSHGIQLEAAKTFFADMAKKYGNYPHVIYEIFNEPVNDSWEVIKSYSVDVIKVIRDYDPDNIILVGSPHWDQDVHIVADNPIEGYNNIMYTLHFYADTHGQSLRDRGNYALEKGIPLFVSECAGMSANGDGPINYDSWHIWIDWMQNNHISMVFWSIADKNESCSMLTKSASSEGNWTDADLKESGIKTRELLRGKME
;
A
#
# COMPACT_ATOMS: atom_id res chain seq x y z
N MET A 1 62.14 -18.53 -42.38
CA MET A 1 60.82 -17.91 -42.14
C MET A 1 60.46 -18.08 -40.67
N LYS A 2 60.45 -16.94 -39.90
CA LYS A 2 60.12 -16.95 -38.47
C LYS A 2 58.65 -16.53 -38.31
N TYR A 3 57.78 -17.42 -37.86
CA TYR A 3 56.39 -17.09 -37.53
C TYR A 3 56.33 -16.35 -36.19
N LYS A 4 55.88 -15.10 -36.20
CA LYS A 4 55.48 -14.36 -34.96
C LYS A 4 54.10 -14.82 -34.52
N LYS A 5 54.02 -15.42 -33.32
CA LYS A 5 52.74 -15.68 -32.65
C LYS A 5 52.18 -14.34 -32.10
N ILE A 6 51.04 -13.93 -32.61
CA ILE A 6 50.26 -12.82 -32.04
C ILE A 6 49.34 -13.42 -30.98
N SER A 7 49.61 -13.10 -29.71
CA SER A 7 48.73 -13.46 -28.59
C SER A 7 47.68 -12.33 -28.47
N THR A 8 46.43 -12.64 -28.82
CA THR A 8 45.29 -11.75 -28.62
C THR A 8 44.83 -11.89 -27.18
N LEU A 9 45.04 -10.85 -26.39
CA LEU A 9 44.56 -10.78 -25.00
C LEU A 9 43.07 -10.35 -25.03
N PHE A 10 42.18 -11.28 -24.73
CA PHE A 10 40.76 -10.99 -24.51
C PHE A 10 40.59 -10.35 -23.11
N LEU A 11 40.38 -9.05 -23.03
CA LEU A 11 39.92 -8.41 -21.81
C LEU A 11 38.41 -8.69 -21.65
N LEU A 12 38.06 -9.55 -20.69
CA LEU A 12 36.69 -9.69 -20.21
C LEU A 12 36.35 -8.46 -19.39
N PHE A 13 35.55 -7.57 -19.95
CA PHE A 13 34.85 -6.52 -19.18
C PHE A 13 33.68 -7.17 -18.45
N SER A 14 33.83 -7.45 -17.17
CA SER A 14 32.70 -7.75 -16.30
C SER A 14 31.89 -6.48 -16.09
N PHE A 15 30.78 -6.34 -16.80
CA PHE A 15 29.77 -5.34 -16.49
C PHE A 15 29.09 -5.78 -15.18
N THR A 16 29.50 -5.20 -14.06
CA THR A 16 28.74 -5.26 -12.83
C THR A 16 27.53 -4.34 -13.05
N ILE A 17 26.36 -4.95 -13.32
CA ILE A 17 25.08 -4.21 -13.28
C ILE A 17 24.89 -3.86 -11.79
N ILE A 18 25.20 -2.63 -11.44
CA ILE A 18 24.77 -2.06 -10.17
C ILE A 18 23.26 -1.85 -10.35
N LEU A 19 22.47 -2.77 -9.81
CA LEU A 19 21.05 -2.52 -9.59
C LEU A 19 20.99 -1.31 -8.67
N LEU A 20 20.65 -0.14 -9.22
CA LEU A 20 20.31 1.02 -8.40
C LEU A 20 19.09 0.58 -7.57
N GLN A 21 19.31 0.40 -6.27
CA GLN A 21 18.21 0.14 -5.35
C GLN A 21 17.29 1.35 -5.37
N ALA A 22 15.98 1.12 -5.54
CA ALA A 22 15.00 2.18 -5.42
C ALA A 22 15.13 2.84 -4.03
N GLN A 23 15.23 4.16 -4.02
CA GLN A 23 15.26 4.98 -2.80
C GLN A 23 14.14 6.03 -2.91
N PRO A 24 12.86 5.59 -2.90
CA PRO A 24 11.76 6.46 -3.25
C PRO A 24 11.60 7.67 -2.34
N VAL A 25 11.86 7.53 -1.05
CA VAL A 25 11.74 8.68 -0.13
C VAL A 25 12.89 9.67 -0.31
N LYS A 26 14.10 9.20 -0.55
CA LYS A 26 15.24 10.07 -0.84
C LYS A 26 15.07 10.78 -2.20
N GLU A 27 14.44 10.13 -3.16
CA GLU A 27 14.16 10.69 -4.49
C GLU A 27 13.04 11.74 -4.44
N HIS A 28 11.92 11.43 -3.77
CA HIS A 28 10.71 12.24 -3.79
C HIS A 28 10.53 13.12 -2.55
N GLY A 29 11.11 12.77 -1.40
CA GLY A 29 10.99 13.50 -0.14
C GLY A 29 9.59 13.44 0.45
N SER A 30 9.13 14.57 0.99
CA SER A 30 7.76 14.69 1.49
C SER A 30 6.75 14.70 0.34
N LEU A 31 5.66 13.99 0.53
CA LEU A 31 4.56 13.93 -0.43
C LEU A 31 3.44 14.89 -0.04
N SER A 32 2.78 15.43 -1.04
CA SER A 32 1.57 16.24 -0.86
C SER A 32 0.52 15.89 -1.91
N VAL A 33 -0.69 16.41 -1.74
CA VAL A 33 -1.80 16.20 -2.67
C VAL A 33 -2.09 17.49 -3.42
N GLU A 34 -1.99 17.45 -4.76
CA GLU A 34 -2.35 18.55 -5.65
C GLU A 34 -3.43 18.09 -6.65
N GLY A 35 -4.62 18.67 -6.54
CA GLY A 35 -5.78 18.20 -7.31
C GLY A 35 -6.09 16.74 -7.00
N THR A 36 -6.01 15.86 -7.99
CA THR A 36 -6.27 14.42 -7.84
C THR A 36 -5.01 13.57 -7.69
N ARG A 37 -3.82 14.18 -7.53
CA ARG A 37 -2.52 13.50 -7.62
C ARG A 37 -1.69 13.66 -6.37
N ILE A 38 -0.84 12.67 -6.11
CA ILE A 38 0.30 12.82 -5.21
C ILE A 38 1.42 13.51 -5.98
N VAL A 39 2.05 14.50 -5.34
CA VAL A 39 3.25 15.16 -5.85
C VAL A 39 4.37 15.08 -4.80
N ASP A 40 5.61 15.07 -5.31
CA ASP A 40 6.81 15.10 -4.49
C ASP A 40 7.16 16.54 -4.03
N GLN A 41 8.20 16.66 -3.22
CA GLN A 41 8.69 17.96 -2.72
C GLN A 41 9.10 18.94 -3.84
N ASN A 42 9.24 18.50 -5.09
CA ASN A 42 9.60 19.32 -6.27
C ASN A 42 8.37 19.61 -7.16
N GLY A 43 7.18 19.13 -6.79
CA GLY A 43 5.94 19.27 -7.57
C GLY A 43 5.79 18.24 -8.71
N ASN A 44 6.62 17.20 -8.77
CA ASN A 44 6.47 16.14 -9.76
C ASN A 44 5.40 15.13 -9.31
N THR A 45 4.57 14.69 -10.24
CA THR A 45 3.58 13.63 -9.97
C THR A 45 4.29 12.33 -9.59
N VAL A 46 3.85 11.73 -8.48
CA VAL A 46 4.34 10.44 -7.96
C VAL A 46 3.21 9.43 -7.95
N MET A 47 3.50 8.20 -8.36
CA MET A 47 2.60 7.07 -8.23
C MET A 47 3.29 5.99 -7.40
N LEU A 48 2.80 5.77 -6.19
CA LEU A 48 3.31 4.75 -5.30
C LEU A 48 2.75 3.39 -5.67
N GLN A 49 3.59 2.36 -5.65
CA GLN A 49 3.21 0.99 -5.96
C GLN A 49 3.84 0.03 -4.96
N GLY A 50 3.05 -0.92 -4.47
CA GLY A 50 3.57 -1.88 -3.51
C GLY A 50 2.57 -2.92 -3.05
N VAL A 51 2.80 -3.48 -1.88
CA VAL A 51 1.99 -4.57 -1.34
C VAL A 51 1.56 -4.30 0.10
N SER A 52 0.40 -4.82 0.48
CA SER A 52 -0.06 -4.86 1.86
C SER A 52 0.45 -6.12 2.55
N TYR A 53 0.84 -5.99 3.81
CA TYR A 53 0.89 -7.15 4.69
C TYR A 53 -0.55 -7.61 4.98
N GLY A 54 -0.75 -8.92 5.16
CA GLY A 54 -2.01 -9.44 5.69
C GLY A 54 -2.20 -9.02 7.15
N TRP A 55 -3.37 -9.23 7.71
CA TRP A 55 -3.70 -8.88 9.10
C TRP A 55 -2.61 -9.28 10.07
N HIS A 56 -2.05 -8.34 10.83
CA HIS A 56 -0.91 -8.58 11.70
C HIS A 56 -1.14 -9.69 12.75
N ASN A 57 -2.36 -9.80 13.24
CA ASN A 57 -2.73 -10.79 14.27
C ASN A 57 -2.79 -12.23 13.74
N TRP A 58 -2.95 -12.44 12.44
CA TRP A 58 -2.96 -13.76 11.81
C TRP A 58 -1.64 -14.13 11.16
N TRP A 59 -0.88 -13.13 10.65
CA TRP A 59 0.40 -13.34 9.97
C TRP A 59 1.54 -12.52 10.56
N PRO A 60 1.73 -12.49 11.92
CA PRO A 60 2.74 -11.68 12.59
C PRO A 60 4.17 -12.01 12.16
N ARG A 61 4.41 -13.24 11.67
CA ARG A 61 5.75 -13.69 11.27
C ARG A 61 6.37 -12.90 10.13
N PHE A 62 5.54 -12.20 9.33
CA PHE A 62 6.02 -11.38 8.23
C PHE A 62 6.25 -9.92 8.62
N TYR A 63 5.84 -9.51 9.81
CA TYR A 63 5.98 -8.13 10.29
C TYR A 63 7.37 -7.86 10.84
N ASN A 64 8.36 -7.72 9.95
CA ASN A 64 9.76 -7.44 10.29
C ASN A 64 10.43 -6.61 9.19
N LYS A 65 11.58 -6.00 9.50
CA LYS A 65 12.29 -5.10 8.60
C LYS A 65 12.94 -5.82 7.40
N GLU A 66 13.25 -7.09 7.56
CA GLU A 66 13.87 -7.92 6.53
C GLU A 66 12.89 -8.11 5.35
N THR A 67 11.61 -8.32 5.63
CA THR A 67 10.58 -8.41 4.58
C THR A 67 10.39 -7.07 3.86
N VAL A 68 10.42 -5.93 4.57
CA VAL A 68 10.36 -4.60 3.93
C VAL A 68 11.54 -4.41 2.99
N LYS A 69 12.76 -4.76 3.45
CA LYS A 69 13.96 -4.70 2.62
C LYS A 69 13.82 -5.56 1.37
N TRP A 70 13.32 -6.79 1.51
CA TRP A 70 13.12 -7.71 0.41
C TRP A 70 12.08 -7.19 -0.61
N LEU A 71 10.96 -6.66 -0.14
CA LEU A 71 9.93 -6.09 -0.98
C LEU A 71 10.44 -4.89 -1.80
N ARG A 72 11.29 -4.05 -1.22
CA ARG A 72 11.97 -2.98 -1.97
C ARG A 72 12.96 -3.54 -2.99
N ASP A 73 13.89 -4.40 -2.54
CA ASP A 73 15.05 -4.80 -3.33
C ASP A 73 14.70 -5.76 -4.45
N ASP A 74 13.76 -6.67 -4.19
CA ASP A 74 13.38 -7.72 -5.13
C ASP A 74 12.09 -7.40 -5.88
N TRP A 75 11.06 -6.87 -5.19
CA TRP A 75 9.78 -6.58 -5.83
C TRP A 75 9.71 -5.18 -6.45
N GLY A 76 10.55 -4.26 -6.01
CA GLY A 76 10.50 -2.87 -6.48
C GLY A 76 9.41 -2.04 -5.82
N CYS A 77 8.95 -2.44 -4.62
CA CYS A 77 7.96 -1.68 -3.88
C CYS A 77 8.48 -0.29 -3.52
N THR A 78 7.70 0.74 -3.81
CA THR A 78 7.92 2.12 -3.35
C THR A 78 7.14 2.44 -2.08
N VAL A 79 6.13 1.65 -1.78
CA VAL A 79 5.30 1.73 -0.57
C VAL A 79 4.98 0.32 -0.05
N VAL A 80 4.84 0.18 1.26
CA VAL A 80 4.26 -1.01 1.90
C VAL A 80 3.11 -0.59 2.81
N ARG A 81 2.10 -1.45 3.00
CA ARG A 81 0.96 -1.19 3.87
C ARG A 81 0.95 -2.15 5.05
N ALA A 82 0.95 -1.61 6.26
CA ALA A 82 0.94 -2.36 7.52
C ALA A 82 -0.50 -2.45 8.05
N ALA A 83 -1.18 -3.55 7.77
CA ALA A 83 -2.58 -3.78 8.11
C ALA A 83 -2.74 -4.21 9.58
N MET A 84 -3.00 -3.24 10.46
CA MET A 84 -3.25 -3.51 11.88
C MET A 84 -4.69 -3.92 12.13
N GLY A 85 -4.97 -5.21 12.26
CA GLY A 85 -6.29 -5.72 12.64
C GLY A 85 -6.77 -5.14 13.97
N VAL A 86 -8.02 -4.69 14.03
CA VAL A 86 -8.54 -3.97 15.21
C VAL A 86 -9.49 -4.82 16.04
N GLY A 87 -10.51 -5.42 15.43
CA GLY A 87 -11.61 -6.07 16.14
C GLY A 87 -11.52 -7.59 16.34
N PRO A 88 -10.85 -8.36 15.45
CA PRO A 88 -10.72 -9.81 15.62
C PRO A 88 -9.92 -10.19 16.87
N GLU A 89 -10.06 -11.46 17.28
CA GLU A 89 -9.29 -12.03 18.39
C GLU A 89 -7.78 -11.83 18.22
N ASN A 90 -7.08 -11.54 19.31
CA ASN A 90 -5.66 -11.23 19.35
C ASN A 90 -5.22 -10.03 18.49
N SER A 91 -6.12 -9.11 18.21
CA SER A 91 -5.81 -7.88 17.49
C SER A 91 -5.60 -6.68 18.41
N TYR A 92 -5.65 -5.46 17.86
CA TYR A 92 -5.33 -4.24 18.62
C TYR A 92 -6.18 -4.03 19.88
N LEU A 93 -7.49 -4.34 19.83
CA LEU A 93 -8.35 -4.15 21.01
C LEU A 93 -8.00 -5.11 22.15
N ASP A 94 -7.50 -6.30 21.85
CA ASP A 94 -7.11 -7.30 22.86
C ASP A 94 -5.66 -7.11 23.32
N SER A 95 -4.77 -6.71 22.43
CA SER A 95 -3.32 -6.67 22.64
C SER A 95 -2.67 -5.43 22.01
N PRO A 96 -3.00 -4.21 22.49
CA PRO A 96 -2.61 -2.97 21.83
C PRO A 96 -1.09 -2.79 21.74
N ASP A 97 -0.32 -3.10 22.77
CA ASP A 97 1.13 -2.89 22.73
C ASP A 97 1.85 -3.89 21.81
N TRP A 98 1.39 -5.13 21.77
CA TRP A 98 1.91 -6.13 20.84
C TRP A 98 1.59 -5.74 19.39
N SER A 99 0.35 -5.33 19.12
CA SER A 99 -0.09 -4.88 17.80
C SER A 99 0.72 -3.67 17.33
N LYS A 100 0.86 -2.65 18.18
CA LYS A 100 1.69 -1.49 17.90
C LYS A 100 3.14 -1.89 17.59
N GLY A 101 3.71 -2.80 18.37
CA GLY A 101 5.09 -3.27 18.17
C GLY A 101 5.33 -3.88 16.79
N LEU A 102 4.36 -4.63 16.24
CA LEU A 102 4.43 -5.20 14.88
C LEU A 102 4.33 -4.11 13.81
N ILE A 103 3.39 -3.18 13.97
CA ILE A 103 3.27 -2.04 13.03
C ILE A 103 4.56 -1.20 13.04
N GLU A 104 5.08 -0.89 14.23
CA GLU A 104 6.34 -0.16 14.38
C GLU A 104 7.53 -0.88 13.75
N ALA A 105 7.56 -2.21 13.75
CA ALA A 105 8.60 -2.98 13.07
C ALA A 105 8.59 -2.72 11.56
N ILE A 106 7.40 -2.63 10.94
CA ILE A 106 7.27 -2.29 9.51
C ILE A 106 7.62 -0.82 9.27
N VAL A 107 7.13 0.11 10.10
CA VAL A 107 7.43 1.54 9.96
C VAL A 107 8.94 1.79 10.07
N ASN A 108 9.60 1.24 11.10
CA ASN A 108 11.04 1.36 11.26
C ASN A 108 11.81 0.70 10.09
N GLY A 109 11.33 -0.47 9.63
CA GLY A 109 11.88 -1.14 8.46
C GLY A 109 11.75 -0.28 7.19
N ALA A 110 10.65 0.42 7.00
CA ALA A 110 10.43 1.33 5.88
C ALA A 110 11.36 2.54 5.95
N ILE A 111 11.51 3.16 7.12
CA ILE A 111 12.45 4.27 7.35
C ILE A 111 13.90 3.83 7.09
N GLU A 112 14.32 2.67 7.62
CA GLU A 112 15.67 2.14 7.43
C GLU A 112 15.98 1.80 5.97
N ASN A 113 14.93 1.40 5.21
CA ASN A 113 15.06 0.96 3.82
C ASN A 113 14.57 1.98 2.78
N ASP A 114 14.27 3.21 3.19
CA ASP A 114 13.90 4.31 2.28
C ASP A 114 12.65 3.99 1.44
N VAL A 115 11.60 3.45 2.06
CA VAL A 115 10.31 3.07 1.46
C VAL A 115 9.20 3.84 2.16
N TYR A 116 8.16 4.28 1.44
CA TYR A 116 6.96 4.82 2.08
C TYR A 116 6.17 3.72 2.79
N VAL A 117 5.44 4.09 3.84
CA VAL A 117 4.64 3.14 4.61
C VAL A 117 3.26 3.69 4.94
N ILE A 118 2.23 2.88 4.66
CA ILE A 118 0.87 3.15 5.08
C ILE A 118 0.65 2.46 6.44
N ILE A 119 0.32 3.25 7.45
CA ILE A 119 -0.11 2.77 8.77
C ILE A 119 -1.63 2.64 8.72
N ASP A 120 -2.13 1.43 8.57
CA ASP A 120 -3.54 1.14 8.36
C ASP A 120 -4.22 0.63 9.64
N PHE A 121 -5.26 1.37 10.05
CA PHE A 121 -6.21 0.94 11.09
C PHE A 121 -7.24 0.00 10.46
N HIS A 122 -6.86 -1.27 10.36
CA HIS A 122 -7.55 -2.29 9.58
C HIS A 122 -8.83 -2.77 10.27
N SER A 123 -9.89 -1.99 10.14
CA SER A 123 -11.20 -2.21 10.75
C SER A 123 -12.31 -2.23 9.69
N HIS A 124 -13.39 -2.95 9.98
CA HIS A 124 -14.65 -2.94 9.21
C HIS A 124 -15.79 -2.22 9.94
N GLY A 125 -15.50 -1.60 11.06
CA GLY A 125 -16.47 -0.85 11.85
C GLY A 125 -15.80 0.22 12.71
N ILE A 126 -16.55 1.24 13.05
CA ILE A 126 -16.05 2.40 13.79
C ILE A 126 -15.56 2.01 15.19
N GLN A 127 -14.33 2.39 15.50
CA GLN A 127 -13.68 2.23 16.81
C GLN A 127 -12.99 3.57 17.18
N LEU A 128 -13.78 4.65 17.35
CA LEU A 128 -13.28 6.02 17.40
C LEU A 128 -12.20 6.24 18.47
N GLU A 129 -12.44 5.87 19.72
CA GLU A 129 -11.48 6.13 20.80
C GLU A 129 -10.20 5.30 20.68
N ALA A 130 -10.32 4.07 20.16
CA ALA A 130 -9.17 3.23 19.85
C ALA A 130 -8.33 3.81 18.71
N ALA A 131 -8.97 4.30 17.64
CA ALA A 131 -8.30 4.96 16.51
C ALA A 131 -7.59 6.24 16.96
N LYS A 132 -8.26 7.11 17.74
CA LYS A 132 -7.67 8.34 18.28
C LYS A 132 -6.43 8.05 19.12
N THR A 133 -6.50 7.04 20.00
CA THR A 133 -5.36 6.63 20.83
C THR A 133 -4.20 6.12 19.98
N PHE A 134 -4.50 5.23 19.05
CA PHE A 134 -3.49 4.66 18.16
C PHE A 134 -2.81 5.71 17.31
N PHE A 135 -3.57 6.56 16.63
CA PHE A 135 -3.00 7.58 15.75
C PHE A 135 -2.31 8.72 16.50
N ALA A 136 -2.73 9.06 17.73
CA ALA A 136 -1.98 9.97 18.56
C ALA A 136 -0.57 9.43 18.85
N ASP A 137 -0.45 8.14 19.21
CA ASP A 137 0.85 7.49 19.46
C ASP A 137 1.69 7.45 18.17
N MET A 138 1.12 7.03 17.04
CA MET A 138 1.83 6.91 15.77
C MET A 138 2.27 8.27 15.23
N ALA A 139 1.39 9.27 15.20
CA ALA A 139 1.71 10.60 14.69
C ALA A 139 2.73 11.31 15.59
N LYS A 140 2.63 11.19 16.91
CA LYS A 140 3.63 11.72 17.83
C LYS A 140 5.01 11.12 17.61
N LYS A 141 5.09 9.83 17.31
CA LYS A 141 6.35 9.10 17.12
C LYS A 141 6.96 9.30 15.75
N TYR A 142 6.11 9.31 14.71
CA TYR A 142 6.54 9.19 13.33
C TYR A 142 6.16 10.37 12.43
N GLY A 143 5.42 11.36 12.91
CA GLY A 143 4.93 12.48 12.12
C GLY A 143 5.99 13.36 11.47
N ASN A 144 7.24 13.31 11.96
CA ASN A 144 8.36 14.03 11.34
C ASN A 144 9.07 13.24 10.22
N TYR A 145 8.61 12.02 9.91
CA TYR A 145 9.18 11.20 8.86
C TYR A 145 8.34 11.31 7.58
N PRO A 146 8.91 11.74 6.46
CA PRO A 146 8.18 11.84 5.18
C PRO A 146 7.75 10.48 4.62
N HIS A 147 8.19 9.40 5.25
CA HIS A 147 7.86 8.02 4.87
C HIS A 147 6.41 7.63 5.15
N VAL A 148 5.74 8.34 6.08
CA VAL A 148 4.49 7.87 6.69
C VAL A 148 3.26 8.40 5.96
N ILE A 149 2.32 7.51 5.73
CA ILE A 149 0.96 7.76 5.27
C ILE A 149 0.03 7.09 6.28
N TYR A 150 -1.04 7.75 6.67
CA TYR A 150 -2.02 7.18 7.61
C TYR A 150 -3.26 6.73 6.84
N GLU A 151 -3.74 5.52 7.08
CA GLU A 151 -5.04 5.04 6.61
C GLU A 151 -5.92 4.81 7.82
N ILE A 152 -6.87 5.73 8.01
CA ILE A 152 -7.56 5.85 9.29
C ILE A 152 -8.77 4.93 9.45
N PHE A 153 -9.20 4.27 8.38
CA PHE A 153 -10.28 3.29 8.38
C PHE A 153 -10.17 2.43 7.13
N ASN A 154 -9.85 1.14 7.29
CA ASN A 154 -9.64 0.23 6.16
C ASN A 154 -10.86 0.13 5.23
N GLU A 155 -11.97 -0.41 5.74
CA GLU A 155 -13.17 -0.67 4.93
C GLU A 155 -14.45 -0.43 5.74
N PRO A 156 -15.05 0.77 5.67
CA PRO A 156 -16.39 0.99 6.23
C PRO A 156 -17.45 0.14 5.51
N VAL A 157 -18.18 -0.68 6.25
CA VAL A 157 -19.14 -1.64 5.66
C VAL A 157 -20.56 -1.09 5.65
N ASN A 158 -21.08 -0.75 6.84
CA ASN A 158 -22.49 -0.42 7.05
C ASN A 158 -22.73 1.06 7.40
N ASP A 159 -21.67 1.81 7.61
CA ASP A 159 -21.77 3.20 8.05
C ASP A 159 -22.06 4.12 6.85
N SER A 160 -22.93 5.13 7.05
CA SER A 160 -23.15 6.16 6.04
C SER A 160 -21.94 7.10 5.94
N TRP A 161 -21.82 7.80 4.80
CA TRP A 161 -20.74 8.75 4.62
C TRP A 161 -20.69 9.84 5.70
N GLU A 162 -21.83 10.32 6.17
CA GLU A 162 -21.91 11.33 7.22
C GLU A 162 -21.29 10.84 8.52
N VAL A 163 -21.51 9.57 8.87
CA VAL A 163 -20.96 8.93 10.06
C VAL A 163 -19.46 8.71 9.89
N ILE A 164 -19.03 8.18 8.75
CA ILE A 164 -17.61 7.98 8.41
C ILE A 164 -16.86 9.31 8.39
N LYS A 165 -17.46 10.35 7.78
CA LYS A 165 -16.89 11.70 7.71
C LYS A 165 -16.70 12.31 9.12
N SER A 166 -17.69 12.15 10.00
CA SER A 166 -17.57 12.61 11.39
C SER A 166 -16.43 11.90 12.14
N TYR A 167 -16.37 10.58 12.05
CA TYR A 167 -15.28 9.76 12.59
C TYR A 167 -13.92 10.24 12.05
N SER A 168 -13.83 10.38 10.74
CA SER A 168 -12.58 10.75 10.06
C SER A 168 -12.07 12.12 10.48
N VAL A 169 -12.96 13.12 10.57
CA VAL A 169 -12.61 14.46 11.04
C VAL A 169 -12.04 14.44 12.46
N ASP A 170 -12.61 13.63 13.35
CA ASP A 170 -12.12 13.52 14.73
C ASP A 170 -10.76 12.84 14.81
N VAL A 171 -10.50 11.82 14.00
CA VAL A 171 -9.17 11.16 13.92
C VAL A 171 -8.13 12.06 13.23
N ILE A 172 -8.51 12.75 12.15
CA ILE A 172 -7.64 13.72 11.44
C ILE A 172 -7.17 14.81 12.40
N LYS A 173 -8.04 15.38 13.23
CA LYS A 173 -7.65 16.38 14.24
C LYS A 173 -6.53 15.86 15.14
N VAL A 174 -6.67 14.64 15.64
CA VAL A 174 -5.66 14.02 16.52
C VAL A 174 -4.33 13.83 15.80
N ILE A 175 -4.35 13.39 14.54
CA ILE A 175 -3.12 13.26 13.74
C ILE A 175 -2.47 14.63 13.54
N ARG A 176 -3.26 15.64 13.13
CA ARG A 176 -2.77 17.00 12.81
C ARG A 176 -2.24 17.78 14.02
N ASP A 177 -2.56 17.37 15.24
CA ASP A 177 -1.91 17.89 16.46
C ASP A 177 -0.41 17.56 16.54
N TYR A 178 0.05 16.50 15.84
CA TYR A 178 1.43 16.03 15.87
C TYR A 178 2.10 16.02 14.49
N ASP A 179 1.33 15.83 13.45
CA ASP A 179 1.77 15.70 12.05
C ASP A 179 0.89 16.57 11.14
N PRO A 180 1.35 17.78 10.80
CA PRO A 180 0.56 18.70 9.99
C PRO A 180 0.48 18.30 8.51
N ASP A 181 1.41 17.50 8.00
CA ASP A 181 1.70 17.48 6.56
C ASP A 181 1.51 16.10 5.88
N ASN A 182 1.81 14.98 6.54
CA ASN A 182 1.74 13.68 5.89
C ASN A 182 0.33 13.33 5.40
N ILE A 183 0.28 12.55 4.32
CA ILE A 183 -0.99 12.17 3.68
C ILE A 183 -1.84 11.31 4.62
N ILE A 184 -3.14 11.58 4.65
CA ILE A 184 -4.14 10.77 5.35
C ILE A 184 -5.10 10.19 4.31
N LEU A 185 -5.25 8.86 4.32
CA LEU A 185 -6.22 8.11 3.54
C LEU A 185 -7.47 7.89 4.38
N VAL A 186 -8.61 8.20 3.80
CA VAL A 186 -9.93 8.13 4.43
C VAL A 186 -10.75 7.06 3.72
N GLY A 187 -11.26 6.10 4.47
CA GLY A 187 -12.15 5.06 3.96
C GLY A 187 -13.45 5.64 3.40
N SER A 188 -13.94 5.08 2.32
CA SER A 188 -15.24 5.41 1.74
C SER A 188 -16.29 4.33 2.05
N PRO A 189 -17.61 4.63 1.98
CA PRO A 189 -18.64 3.64 2.35
C PRO A 189 -18.58 2.39 1.50
N HIS A 190 -19.14 1.29 2.03
CA HIS A 190 -19.41 0.06 1.31
C HIS A 190 -18.14 -0.61 0.76
N TRP A 191 -17.20 -0.94 1.70
CA TRP A 191 -15.88 -1.53 1.38
C TRP A 191 -15.07 -0.67 0.39
N ASP A 192 -15.02 0.63 0.63
CA ASP A 192 -14.29 1.61 -0.20
C ASP A 192 -14.73 1.65 -1.67
N GLN A 193 -16.03 1.39 -1.93
CA GLN A 193 -16.59 1.40 -3.27
C GLN A 193 -17.38 2.67 -3.60
N ASP A 194 -17.89 3.39 -2.60
CA ASP A 194 -18.82 4.50 -2.82
C ASP A 194 -18.13 5.88 -2.83
N VAL A 195 -16.96 5.97 -3.46
CA VAL A 195 -16.20 7.23 -3.60
C VAL A 195 -16.97 8.35 -4.30
N HIS A 196 -17.99 8.03 -5.09
CA HIS A 196 -18.89 9.00 -5.72
C HIS A 196 -19.76 9.76 -4.69
N ILE A 197 -20.16 9.09 -3.60
CA ILE A 197 -20.88 9.74 -2.49
C ILE A 197 -19.94 10.71 -1.75
N VAL A 198 -18.70 10.30 -1.54
CA VAL A 198 -17.67 11.16 -0.95
C VAL A 198 -17.44 12.40 -1.81
N ALA A 199 -17.44 12.25 -3.12
CA ALA A 199 -17.20 13.34 -4.08
C ALA A 199 -18.26 14.45 -4.04
N ASP A 200 -19.47 14.13 -3.62
CA ASP A 200 -20.54 15.12 -3.46
C ASP A 200 -20.49 15.90 -2.14
N ASN A 201 -19.74 15.39 -1.14
CA ASN A 201 -19.62 16.03 0.18
C ASN A 201 -18.27 15.70 0.85
N PRO A 202 -17.11 16.08 0.26
CA PRO A 202 -15.79 15.72 0.78
C PRO A 202 -15.49 16.37 2.13
N ILE A 203 -14.44 15.89 2.81
CA ILE A 203 -13.90 16.54 4.00
C ILE A 203 -13.20 17.83 3.57
N GLU A 204 -13.55 18.94 4.23
CA GLU A 204 -13.00 20.26 3.96
C GLU A 204 -12.17 20.78 5.14
N GLY A 205 -11.30 21.75 4.88
CA GLY A 205 -10.50 22.43 5.90
C GLY A 205 -9.22 21.69 6.32
N TYR A 206 -8.86 20.61 5.65
CA TYR A 206 -7.61 19.87 5.85
C TYR A 206 -6.87 19.65 4.53
N ASN A 207 -5.56 19.73 4.57
CA ASN A 207 -4.69 19.42 3.42
C ASN A 207 -4.27 17.95 3.46
N ASN A 208 -3.82 17.46 2.30
CA ASN A 208 -3.23 16.12 2.14
C ASN A 208 -4.18 15.00 2.60
N ILE A 209 -5.46 15.12 2.22
CA ILE A 209 -6.47 14.07 2.41
C ILE A 209 -6.73 13.40 1.07
N MET A 210 -6.70 12.07 1.03
CA MET A 210 -7.13 11.25 -0.11
C MET A 210 -8.18 10.25 0.34
N TYR A 211 -8.91 9.70 -0.62
CA TYR A 211 -9.98 8.72 -0.34
C TYR A 211 -9.64 7.36 -0.95
N THR A 212 -9.92 6.32 -0.18
CA THR A 212 -9.62 4.96 -0.61
C THR A 212 -10.69 4.41 -1.53
N LEU A 213 -10.22 3.68 -2.55
CA LEU A 213 -11.04 2.85 -3.41
C LEU A 213 -10.45 1.45 -3.40
N HIS A 214 -11.22 0.43 -3.00
CA HIS A 214 -10.81 -0.97 -3.02
C HIS A 214 -11.53 -1.73 -4.11
N PHE A 215 -10.80 -2.64 -4.77
CA PHE A 215 -11.40 -3.51 -5.78
C PHE A 215 -10.74 -4.89 -5.81
N TYR A 216 -11.55 -5.85 -6.24
CA TYR A 216 -11.12 -7.19 -6.61
C TYR A 216 -11.59 -7.45 -8.03
N ALA A 217 -10.66 -7.64 -8.97
CA ALA A 217 -10.93 -7.49 -10.41
C ALA A 217 -11.93 -8.49 -10.98
N ASP A 218 -12.08 -9.67 -10.37
CA ASP A 218 -13.08 -10.65 -10.79
C ASP A 218 -14.51 -10.31 -10.30
N THR A 219 -14.63 -9.44 -9.29
CA THR A 219 -15.93 -8.99 -8.77
C THR A 219 -16.31 -7.60 -9.28
N HIS A 220 -15.35 -6.69 -9.33
CA HIS A 220 -15.58 -5.28 -9.57
C HIS A 220 -15.16 -4.91 -11.00
N GLY A 221 -16.10 -4.35 -11.73
CA GLY A 221 -15.92 -4.00 -13.15
C GLY A 221 -16.11 -2.51 -13.45
N GLN A 222 -16.68 -2.22 -14.63
CA GLN A 222 -16.81 -0.86 -15.13
C GLN A 222 -17.61 0.06 -14.20
N SER A 223 -18.67 -0.44 -13.56
CA SER A 223 -19.51 0.39 -12.68
C SER A 223 -18.74 0.99 -11.49
N LEU A 224 -17.73 0.26 -10.96
CA LEU A 224 -16.88 0.81 -9.89
C LEU A 224 -15.87 1.80 -10.45
N ARG A 225 -15.28 1.55 -11.63
CA ARG A 225 -14.45 2.54 -12.32
C ARG A 225 -15.21 3.82 -12.66
N ASP A 226 -16.50 3.72 -13.02
CA ASP A 226 -17.34 4.90 -13.28
C ASP A 226 -17.55 5.76 -12.03
N ARG A 227 -17.68 5.14 -10.83
CA ARG A 227 -17.68 5.87 -9.55
C ARG A 227 -16.34 6.56 -9.30
N GLY A 228 -15.22 5.87 -9.58
CA GLY A 228 -13.89 6.45 -9.51
C GLY A 228 -13.71 7.63 -10.48
N ASN A 229 -14.13 7.48 -11.73
CA ASN A 229 -14.09 8.56 -12.73
C ASN A 229 -14.89 9.78 -12.27
N TYR A 230 -16.10 9.56 -11.75
CA TYR A 230 -16.92 10.66 -11.20
C TYR A 230 -16.20 11.41 -10.07
N ALA A 231 -15.57 10.68 -9.13
CA ALA A 231 -14.81 11.29 -8.06
C ALA A 231 -13.62 12.12 -8.61
N LEU A 232 -12.87 11.58 -9.56
CA LEU A 232 -11.75 12.29 -10.20
C LEU A 232 -12.21 13.54 -10.96
N GLU A 233 -13.32 13.48 -11.69
CA GLU A 233 -13.94 14.62 -12.39
C GLU A 233 -14.37 15.74 -11.43
N LYS A 234 -14.75 15.38 -10.20
CA LYS A 234 -15.05 16.33 -9.11
C LYS A 234 -13.79 16.85 -8.41
N GLY A 235 -12.60 16.44 -8.80
CA GLY A 235 -11.33 16.85 -8.19
C GLY A 235 -11.00 16.11 -6.90
N ILE A 236 -11.61 14.95 -6.64
CA ILE A 236 -11.37 14.15 -5.44
C ILE A 236 -10.19 13.20 -5.67
N PRO A 237 -9.10 13.31 -4.88
CA PRO A 237 -7.94 12.44 -5.01
C PRO A 237 -8.23 11.04 -4.47
N LEU A 238 -7.90 10.02 -5.27
CA LEU A 238 -8.10 8.61 -4.94
C LEU A 238 -6.77 7.91 -4.71
N PHE A 239 -6.79 6.93 -3.78
CA PHE A 239 -5.71 5.98 -3.54
C PHE A 239 -6.32 4.57 -3.51
N VAL A 240 -5.75 3.63 -4.26
CA VAL A 240 -6.14 2.22 -4.16
C VAL A 240 -5.21 1.55 -3.14
N SER A 241 -5.60 1.58 -1.87
CA SER A 241 -4.80 1.02 -0.77
C SER A 241 -4.95 -0.48 -0.59
N GLU A 242 -5.94 -1.09 -1.26
CA GLU A 242 -6.10 -2.53 -1.36
C GLU A 242 -6.73 -2.95 -2.68
N CYS A 243 -6.11 -3.91 -3.37
CA CYS A 243 -6.69 -4.52 -4.57
C CYS A 243 -6.11 -5.90 -4.85
N ALA A 244 -6.85 -6.72 -5.61
CA ALA A 244 -6.38 -8.01 -6.10
C ALA A 244 -7.05 -8.42 -7.41
N GLY A 245 -6.47 -9.40 -8.09
CA GLY A 245 -6.95 -9.87 -9.40
C GLY A 245 -8.11 -10.88 -9.37
N MET A 246 -8.42 -11.47 -8.20
CA MET A 246 -9.45 -12.50 -8.02
C MET A 246 -10.76 -11.93 -7.48
N SER A 247 -11.68 -12.80 -7.03
CA SER A 247 -12.97 -12.42 -6.42
C SER A 247 -12.80 -11.74 -5.06
N ALA A 248 -13.79 -10.93 -4.66
CA ALA A 248 -13.78 -10.13 -3.43
C ALA A 248 -13.77 -10.96 -2.13
N ASN A 249 -14.03 -12.26 -2.19
CA ASN A 249 -13.83 -13.16 -1.06
C ASN A 249 -12.35 -13.54 -0.84
N GLY A 250 -11.44 -13.03 -1.69
CA GLY A 250 -10.00 -13.30 -1.66
C GLY A 250 -9.59 -14.60 -2.36
N ASP A 251 -10.51 -15.33 -2.96
CA ASP A 251 -10.22 -16.64 -3.56
C ASP A 251 -10.68 -16.72 -5.03
N GLY A 252 -10.32 -17.80 -5.72
CA GLY A 252 -10.60 -18.02 -7.13
C GLY A 252 -9.43 -17.67 -8.06
N PRO A 253 -9.60 -17.85 -9.37
CA PRO A 253 -8.57 -17.50 -10.35
C PRO A 253 -8.41 -15.99 -10.50
N ILE A 254 -7.24 -15.57 -10.97
CA ILE A 254 -7.02 -14.20 -11.39
C ILE A 254 -7.81 -13.96 -12.68
N ASN A 255 -8.67 -12.93 -12.69
CA ASN A 255 -9.32 -12.43 -13.89
C ASN A 255 -8.37 -11.44 -14.59
N TYR A 256 -7.47 -11.96 -15.42
CA TYR A 256 -6.43 -11.18 -16.08
C TYR A 256 -6.98 -10.05 -16.95
N ASP A 257 -8.03 -10.28 -17.70
CA ASP A 257 -8.64 -9.27 -18.59
C ASP A 257 -9.14 -8.07 -17.77
N SER A 258 -9.89 -8.33 -16.70
CA SER A 258 -10.38 -7.28 -15.80
C SER A 258 -9.23 -6.62 -15.01
N TRP A 259 -8.24 -7.41 -14.59
CA TRP A 259 -7.10 -6.87 -13.84
C TRP A 259 -6.25 -5.92 -14.67
N HIS A 260 -5.95 -6.25 -15.93
CA HIS A 260 -5.25 -5.35 -16.84
C HIS A 260 -6.01 -4.03 -17.04
N ILE A 261 -7.34 -4.10 -17.24
CA ILE A 261 -8.16 -2.89 -17.37
C ILE A 261 -8.09 -2.02 -16.10
N TRP A 262 -8.05 -2.62 -14.91
CA TRP A 262 -7.88 -1.89 -13.66
C TRP A 262 -6.50 -1.26 -13.53
N ILE A 263 -5.43 -1.98 -13.86
CA ILE A 263 -4.06 -1.48 -13.83
C ILE A 263 -3.91 -0.28 -14.79
N ASP A 264 -4.38 -0.44 -16.03
CA ASP A 264 -4.36 0.64 -17.03
C ASP A 264 -5.15 1.86 -16.55
N TRP A 265 -6.32 1.65 -15.94
CA TRP A 265 -7.13 2.73 -15.40
C TRP A 265 -6.39 3.49 -14.28
N MET A 266 -5.75 2.79 -13.36
CA MET A 266 -4.96 3.42 -12.30
C MET A 266 -3.76 4.18 -12.85
N GLN A 267 -3.01 3.58 -13.79
CA GLN A 267 -1.85 4.21 -14.42
C GLN A 267 -2.23 5.47 -15.19
N ASN A 268 -3.28 5.41 -16.00
CA ASN A 268 -3.75 6.55 -16.79
C ASN A 268 -4.25 7.72 -15.94
N ASN A 269 -4.72 7.46 -14.74
CA ASN A 269 -5.20 8.47 -13.78
C ASN A 269 -4.16 8.83 -12.70
N HIS A 270 -2.95 8.26 -12.76
CA HIS A 270 -1.88 8.43 -11.76
C HIS A 270 -2.30 8.06 -10.33
N ILE A 271 -3.09 7.01 -10.19
CA ILE A 271 -3.57 6.51 -8.89
C ILE A 271 -2.54 5.53 -8.32
N SER A 272 -2.07 5.82 -7.12
CA SER A 272 -1.20 4.91 -6.36
C SER A 272 -1.94 3.63 -5.96
N MET A 273 -1.23 2.50 -5.93
CA MET A 273 -1.84 1.19 -5.74
C MET A 273 -1.06 0.27 -4.81
N VAL A 274 -1.77 -0.49 -3.99
CA VAL A 274 -1.22 -1.49 -3.08
C VAL A 274 -1.99 -2.80 -3.25
N PHE A 275 -1.26 -3.88 -3.49
CA PHE A 275 -1.83 -5.20 -3.74
C PHE A 275 -1.95 -6.02 -2.46
N TRP A 276 -3.06 -6.70 -2.28
CA TRP A 276 -3.35 -7.60 -1.17
C TRP A 276 -2.90 -9.02 -1.49
N SER A 277 -2.16 -9.80 -0.69
CA SER A 277 -1.39 -9.42 0.50
C SER A 277 -0.21 -10.38 0.76
N ILE A 278 0.79 -9.91 1.51
CA ILE A 278 1.87 -10.74 2.07
C ILE A 278 1.29 -11.56 3.24
N ALA A 279 0.85 -12.76 2.91
CA ALA A 279 0.26 -13.74 3.81
C ALA A 279 0.43 -15.14 3.21
N ASP A 280 0.27 -16.18 4.03
CA ASP A 280 0.31 -17.58 3.61
C ASP A 280 -1.00 -18.33 3.85
N LYS A 281 -2.12 -17.58 3.91
CA LYS A 281 -3.46 -18.14 4.02
C LYS A 281 -3.77 -19.02 2.81
N ASN A 282 -4.55 -20.07 3.00
CA ASN A 282 -4.99 -20.92 1.90
C ASN A 282 -6.12 -20.27 1.08
N GLU A 283 -5.77 -19.18 0.41
CA GLU A 283 -6.62 -18.44 -0.54
C GLU A 283 -5.75 -17.83 -1.65
N SER A 284 -6.34 -17.47 -2.78
CA SER A 284 -5.59 -17.06 -3.98
C SER A 284 -4.94 -15.69 -3.85
N CYS A 285 -5.53 -14.74 -3.11
CA CYS A 285 -4.95 -13.39 -2.93
C CYS A 285 -3.75 -13.38 -1.98
N SER A 286 -3.57 -14.41 -1.14
CA SER A 286 -2.34 -14.58 -0.35
C SER A 286 -1.17 -14.89 -1.26
N MET A 287 -0.12 -14.08 -1.20
CA MET A 287 0.98 -14.12 -2.16
C MET A 287 2.01 -15.21 -1.87
N LEU A 288 2.05 -15.72 -0.63
CA LEU A 288 3.09 -16.64 -0.17
C LEU A 288 2.55 -18.05 0.07
N THR A 289 3.43 -19.04 -0.10
CA THR A 289 3.18 -20.40 0.34
C THR A 289 3.48 -20.53 1.83
N LYS A 290 2.99 -21.59 2.48
CA LYS A 290 3.26 -21.87 3.90
C LYS A 290 4.75 -22.11 4.20
N SER A 291 5.52 -22.53 3.22
CA SER A 291 6.97 -22.78 3.33
C SER A 291 7.82 -21.53 3.15
N ALA A 292 7.23 -20.41 2.71
CA ALA A 292 7.96 -19.17 2.51
C ALA A 292 8.63 -18.70 3.81
N SER A 293 9.87 -18.23 3.70
CA SER A 293 10.61 -17.63 4.81
C SER A 293 9.86 -16.44 5.42
N SER A 294 9.98 -16.24 6.72
CA SER A 294 9.44 -15.06 7.41
C SER A 294 10.21 -13.77 7.11
N GLU A 295 11.40 -13.85 6.53
CA GLU A 295 12.35 -12.74 6.39
C GLU A 295 12.62 -12.36 4.92
N GLY A 296 11.75 -12.71 4.00
CA GLY A 296 12.00 -12.50 2.56
C GLY A 296 12.87 -13.59 1.94
N ASN A 297 13.68 -13.25 0.92
CA ASN A 297 14.44 -14.18 0.10
C ASN A 297 13.58 -15.23 -0.62
N TRP A 298 12.35 -14.83 -0.98
CA TRP A 298 11.39 -15.71 -1.63
C TRP A 298 11.75 -15.97 -3.08
N THR A 299 11.82 -17.24 -3.43
CA THR A 299 11.93 -17.74 -4.81
C THR A 299 10.53 -17.93 -5.39
N ASP A 300 10.43 -18.25 -6.69
CA ASP A 300 9.14 -18.57 -7.32
C ASP A 300 8.43 -19.76 -6.65
N ALA A 301 9.16 -20.69 -6.06
CA ALA A 301 8.61 -21.82 -5.31
C ALA A 301 7.93 -21.41 -3.98
N ASP A 302 8.28 -20.25 -3.44
CA ASP A 302 7.72 -19.69 -2.21
C ASP A 302 6.50 -18.80 -2.48
N LEU A 303 6.22 -18.48 -3.76
CA LEU A 303 5.15 -17.61 -4.18
C LEU A 303 3.97 -18.40 -4.76
N LYS A 304 2.77 -17.91 -4.50
CA LYS A 304 1.58 -18.29 -5.26
C LYS A 304 1.47 -17.45 -6.52
N GLU A 305 0.54 -17.80 -7.40
CA GLU A 305 0.31 -17.09 -8.67
C GLU A 305 0.14 -15.58 -8.47
N SER A 306 -0.68 -15.16 -7.49
CA SER A 306 -0.85 -13.75 -7.14
C SER A 306 0.45 -13.05 -6.76
N GLY A 307 1.32 -13.72 -5.99
CA GLY A 307 2.63 -13.19 -5.63
C GLY A 307 3.58 -13.07 -6.83
N ILE A 308 3.62 -14.08 -7.71
CA ILE A 308 4.42 -14.04 -8.93
C ILE A 308 3.99 -12.88 -9.82
N LYS A 309 2.67 -12.75 -10.07
CA LYS A 309 2.11 -11.73 -10.97
C LYS A 309 2.23 -10.31 -10.40
N THR A 310 2.01 -10.14 -9.10
CA THR A 310 2.23 -8.84 -8.45
C THR A 310 3.69 -8.42 -8.52
N ARG A 311 4.63 -9.34 -8.25
CA ARG A 311 6.07 -9.06 -8.37
C ARG A 311 6.48 -8.72 -9.80
N GLU A 312 5.96 -9.42 -10.81
CA GLU A 312 6.19 -9.12 -12.23
C GLU A 312 5.71 -7.70 -12.57
N LEU A 313 4.52 -7.33 -12.14
CA LEU A 313 3.95 -6.00 -12.35
C LEU A 313 4.80 -4.89 -11.71
N LEU A 314 5.13 -5.04 -10.43
CA LEU A 314 5.91 -4.05 -9.69
C LEU A 314 7.33 -3.85 -10.26
N ARG A 315 7.88 -4.89 -10.90
CA ARG A 315 9.16 -4.82 -11.63
C ARG A 315 9.03 -4.25 -13.05
N GLY A 316 7.84 -3.84 -13.48
CA GLY A 316 7.57 -3.38 -14.85
C GLY A 316 7.76 -4.47 -15.91
N LYS A 317 7.49 -5.74 -15.57
CA LYS A 317 7.68 -6.91 -16.45
C LYS A 317 6.37 -7.57 -16.87
N MET A 318 5.23 -7.04 -16.49
CA MET A 318 3.94 -7.57 -16.89
C MET A 318 3.67 -7.16 -18.34
N GLU A 319 3.60 -8.17 -19.25
CA GLU A 319 3.15 -8.04 -20.63
C GLU A 319 1.65 -8.35 -20.75
#